data_47980d0064c7d0399e0d5cd0136ba324
#
_entry.id   47980d0064c7d0399e0d5cd0136ba324
#
_cell.length_a   1.000
_cell.length_b   1.000
_cell.length_c   1.000
_cell.angle_alpha   90.00
_cell.angle_beta   90.00
_cell.angle_gamma   90.00
#
_symmetry.space_group_name_H-M   'P 1'
#
loop_
_entity.id
_entity.type
_entity.pdbx_description
1 polymer ?
#
loop_
_entity_poly.entity_id
_entity_poly.type
_entity_poly.pdbx_seq_one_letter_code
_entity_poly.pdbx_strand_id
1 'polypeptide(L)'
;MLDQPNASRHHARIERVRDGFRLRDLGSTNGTWLGSQRIDERLLRPGDTIRIGNAYLVFKAGFGVEELTLVTANAPLPAPMHASSHPPVVFVPGMMGSELWRGSERLWPNVKVMFTEPEIFRFRPDDGIEARGIVGEVVLVPNLVKQQRYSRLGDYLEEALGYERGRDLFEFAYDWRQDNRKSAALLAEAIERWQSFHPGAKPWIVAHSNGGLVARWYIEKLGGKERVG
;
A
#
# COMPACT_ATOMS: atom_id res chain seq x y z
N MET A 1 0.94 -12.16 -17.52
CA MET A 1 -0.03 -12.16 -18.67
C MET A 1 -1.28 -12.85 -18.17
N LEU A 2 -2.45 -12.22 -18.29
CA LEU A 2 -3.71 -12.86 -17.92
C LEU A 2 -4.07 -13.89 -18.99
N ASP A 3 -3.98 -15.17 -18.64
CA ASP A 3 -4.43 -16.27 -19.51
C ASP A 3 -5.90 -16.57 -19.17
N GLN A 4 -6.80 -15.83 -19.83
CA GLN A 4 -8.23 -15.90 -19.55
C GLN A 4 -9.03 -16.00 -20.86
N PRO A 5 -10.03 -16.89 -20.93
CA PRO A 5 -11.00 -16.88 -22.02
C PRO A 5 -11.66 -15.49 -22.12
N ASN A 6 -11.84 -15.01 -23.33
CA ASN A 6 -12.44 -13.69 -23.61
C ASN A 6 -11.58 -12.45 -23.25
N ALA A 7 -10.30 -12.62 -22.94
CA ALA A 7 -9.35 -11.51 -22.84
C ALA A 7 -8.50 -11.44 -24.14
N SER A 8 -8.36 -10.26 -24.72
CA SER A 8 -7.44 -10.01 -25.84
C SER A 8 -5.99 -10.09 -25.35
N ARG A 9 -5.05 -10.51 -26.21
CA ARG A 9 -3.60 -10.59 -25.86
C ARG A 9 -3.03 -9.25 -25.36
N HIS A 10 -3.50 -8.14 -25.92
CA HIS A 10 -3.24 -6.78 -25.47
C HIS A 10 -4.58 -6.13 -25.18
N HIS A 11 -5.15 -6.38 -23.99
CA HIS A 11 -6.51 -6.00 -23.66
C HIS A 11 -6.60 -4.58 -23.10
N ALA A 12 -5.84 -4.30 -22.05
CA ALA A 12 -5.81 -3.03 -21.38
C ALA A 12 -4.41 -2.76 -20.83
N ARG A 13 -4.13 -1.49 -20.51
CA ARG A 13 -2.89 -1.03 -19.89
C ARG A 13 -3.20 -0.20 -18.66
N ILE A 14 -2.43 -0.44 -17.60
CA ILE A 14 -2.37 0.46 -16.47
C ILE A 14 -1.03 1.17 -16.53
N GLU A 15 -1.06 2.48 -16.48
CA GLU A 15 0.13 3.34 -16.51
C GLU A 15 0.09 4.35 -15.37
N ARG A 16 1.25 4.63 -14.80
CA ARG A 16 1.39 5.67 -13.79
C ARG A 16 1.36 7.03 -14.48
N VAL A 17 0.51 7.92 -13.98
CA VAL A 17 0.39 9.31 -14.42
C VAL A 17 0.61 10.24 -13.22
N ARG A 18 0.72 11.56 -13.47
CA ARG A 18 0.97 12.54 -12.41
C ARG A 18 -0.04 12.44 -11.25
N ASP A 19 -1.30 12.15 -11.56
CA ASP A 19 -2.42 12.17 -10.63
C ASP A 19 -2.86 10.76 -10.18
N GLY A 20 -1.99 9.74 -10.34
CA GLY A 20 -2.29 8.37 -9.92
C GLY A 20 -2.06 7.32 -11.01
N PHE A 21 -3.01 6.40 -11.18
CA PHE A 21 -2.97 5.34 -12.17
C PHE A 21 -4.11 5.49 -13.17
N ARG A 22 -3.77 5.33 -14.43
CA ARG A 22 -4.71 5.36 -15.53
C ARG A 22 -4.86 3.97 -16.11
N LEU A 23 -6.09 3.47 -16.15
CA LEU A 23 -6.47 2.28 -16.89
C LEU A 23 -6.96 2.72 -18.27
N ARG A 24 -6.43 2.09 -19.31
CA ARG A 24 -6.83 2.34 -20.70
C ARG A 24 -7.10 1.03 -21.42
N ASP A 25 -8.24 0.92 -22.08
CA ASP A 25 -8.52 -0.17 -23.02
C ASP A 25 -7.67 -0.02 -24.28
N LEU A 26 -7.15 -1.11 -24.80
CA LEU A 26 -6.27 -1.11 -25.98
C LEU A 26 -7.01 -1.59 -27.24
N GLY A 27 -8.30 -1.29 -27.35
CA GLY A 27 -9.14 -1.76 -28.44
C GLY A 27 -9.52 -3.23 -28.28
N SER A 28 -9.80 -3.65 -27.05
CA SER A 28 -10.14 -5.04 -26.76
C SER A 28 -11.47 -5.46 -27.35
N THR A 29 -11.60 -6.73 -27.73
CA THR A 29 -12.82 -7.27 -28.37
C THR A 29 -14.04 -7.18 -27.43
N ASN A 30 -13.86 -7.53 -26.15
CA ASN A 30 -14.96 -7.59 -25.18
C ASN A 30 -15.04 -6.36 -24.25
N GLY A 31 -14.11 -5.40 -24.39
CA GLY A 31 -14.06 -4.17 -23.60
C GLY A 31 -13.50 -4.39 -22.22
N THR A 32 -12.96 -3.29 -21.67
CA THR A 32 -12.53 -3.17 -20.29
C THR A 32 -13.65 -2.50 -19.50
N TRP A 33 -13.95 -3.03 -18.31
CA TRP A 33 -15.05 -2.57 -17.48
C TRP A 33 -14.53 -2.15 -16.10
N LEU A 34 -15.05 -1.05 -15.59
CA LEU A 34 -14.83 -0.59 -14.23
C LEU A 34 -16.16 -0.68 -13.46
N GLY A 35 -16.28 -1.67 -12.56
CA GLY A 35 -17.58 -2.04 -12.02
C GLY A 35 -18.54 -2.48 -13.15
N SER A 36 -19.67 -1.79 -13.28
CA SER A 36 -20.67 -2.03 -14.34
C SER A 36 -20.47 -1.15 -15.58
N GLN A 37 -19.54 -0.21 -15.60
CA GLN A 37 -19.32 0.73 -16.69
C GLN A 37 -18.21 0.25 -17.62
N ARG A 38 -18.48 0.16 -18.92
CA ARG A 38 -17.44 -0.02 -19.94
C ARG A 38 -16.66 1.27 -20.09
N ILE A 39 -15.33 1.17 -20.15
CA ILE A 39 -14.43 2.32 -20.21
C ILE A 39 -13.45 2.21 -21.39
N ASP A 40 -13.10 3.34 -21.97
CA ASP A 40 -11.97 3.47 -22.88
C ASP A 40 -10.73 3.89 -22.12
N GLU A 41 -10.91 4.84 -21.18
CA GLU A 41 -9.85 5.32 -20.29
C GLU A 41 -10.44 5.84 -18.97
N ARG A 42 -9.75 5.54 -17.82
CA ARG A 42 -10.18 6.03 -16.51
C ARG A 42 -9.01 6.11 -15.55
N LEU A 43 -9.01 7.12 -14.69
CA LEU A 43 -8.14 7.13 -13.51
C LEU A 43 -8.69 6.13 -12.47
N LEU A 44 -7.82 5.25 -12.01
CA LEU A 44 -8.16 4.24 -11.02
C LEU A 44 -8.17 4.83 -9.62
N ARG A 45 -9.11 4.36 -8.83
CA ARG A 45 -9.22 4.62 -7.39
C ARG A 45 -8.99 3.33 -6.63
N PRO A 46 -8.41 3.37 -5.42
CA PRO A 46 -8.33 2.20 -4.56
C PRO A 46 -9.70 1.56 -4.39
N GLY A 47 -9.77 0.23 -4.51
CA GLY A 47 -11.02 -0.53 -4.49
C GLY A 47 -11.75 -0.66 -5.82
N ASP A 48 -11.28 0.01 -6.87
CA ASP A 48 -11.87 -0.15 -8.20
C ASP A 48 -11.78 -1.60 -8.68
N THR A 49 -12.91 -2.14 -9.12
CA THR A 49 -12.98 -3.48 -9.69
C THR A 49 -12.95 -3.39 -11.20
N ILE A 50 -11.89 -3.92 -11.79
CA ILE A 50 -11.64 -3.96 -13.22
C ILE A 50 -12.06 -5.35 -13.73
N ARG A 51 -12.92 -5.42 -14.75
CA ARG A 51 -13.26 -6.67 -15.42
C ARG A 51 -12.65 -6.70 -16.81
N ILE A 52 -11.94 -7.79 -17.11
CA ILE A 52 -11.30 -8.09 -18.38
C ILE A 52 -11.68 -9.51 -18.78
N GLY A 53 -12.55 -9.66 -19.76
CA GLY A 53 -13.15 -10.97 -20.07
C GLY A 53 -13.88 -11.54 -18.86
N ASN A 54 -13.45 -12.72 -18.39
CA ASN A 54 -13.99 -13.39 -17.20
C ASN A 54 -13.15 -13.11 -15.93
N ALA A 55 -12.07 -12.34 -16.04
CA ALA A 55 -11.23 -11.99 -14.90
C ALA A 55 -11.72 -10.72 -14.22
N TYR A 56 -11.66 -10.73 -12.89
CA TYR A 56 -11.87 -9.55 -12.06
C TYR A 56 -10.57 -9.23 -11.34
N LEU A 57 -10.19 -7.95 -11.39
CA LEU A 57 -8.99 -7.41 -10.75
C LEU A 57 -9.45 -6.31 -9.81
N VAL A 58 -8.99 -6.31 -8.58
CA VAL A 58 -9.21 -5.20 -7.65
C VAL A 58 -7.94 -4.35 -7.62
N PHE A 59 -8.09 -3.07 -7.91
CA PHE A 59 -6.98 -2.12 -7.79
C PHE A 59 -6.81 -1.74 -6.33
N LYS A 60 -5.69 -2.18 -5.74
CA LYS A 60 -5.28 -1.81 -4.39
C LYS A 60 -4.15 -0.80 -4.50
N ALA A 61 -4.33 0.38 -3.96
CA ALA A 61 -3.28 1.36 -3.81
C ALA A 61 -3.11 1.66 -2.32
N GLY A 62 -1.94 1.35 -1.79
CA GLY A 62 -1.50 1.71 -0.46
C GLY A 62 -0.33 2.70 -0.54
N PHE A 63 0.13 3.21 0.60
CA PHE A 63 1.32 4.06 0.66
C PHE A 63 2.56 3.26 0.23
N GLY A 64 3.00 3.44 -1.02
CA GLY A 64 4.21 2.83 -1.57
C GLY A 64 4.05 1.43 -2.16
N VAL A 65 2.86 0.84 -2.15
CA VAL A 65 2.58 -0.45 -2.79
C VAL A 65 1.33 -0.33 -3.65
N GLU A 66 1.48 -0.67 -4.92
CA GLU A 66 0.42 -0.70 -5.90
C GLU A 66 0.29 -2.14 -6.39
N GLU A 67 -0.78 -2.79 -6.01
CA GLU A 67 -1.02 -4.19 -6.33
C GLU A 67 -2.34 -4.34 -7.08
N LEU A 68 -2.28 -5.14 -8.16
CA LEU A 68 -3.45 -5.69 -8.81
C LEU A 68 -3.67 -7.10 -8.27
N THR A 69 -4.72 -7.29 -7.51
CA THR A 69 -5.11 -8.61 -7.04
C THR A 69 -6.10 -9.23 -8.03
N LEU A 70 -5.75 -10.39 -8.57
CA LEU A 70 -6.66 -11.19 -9.40
C LEU A 70 -7.72 -11.84 -8.49
N VAL A 71 -8.98 -11.52 -8.73
CA VAL A 71 -10.13 -12.17 -8.10
C VAL A 71 -10.68 -13.19 -9.08
N THR A 72 -10.75 -14.45 -8.69
CA THR A 72 -11.28 -15.50 -9.55
C THR A 72 -12.76 -15.30 -9.87
N ALA A 73 -13.18 -15.69 -11.05
CA ALA A 73 -14.53 -15.45 -11.58
C ALA A 73 -15.71 -15.97 -10.72
N ASN A 74 -15.43 -16.81 -9.72
CA ASN A 74 -16.43 -17.35 -8.80
C ASN A 74 -16.43 -16.67 -7.42
N ALA A 75 -15.57 -15.68 -7.18
CA ALA A 75 -15.67 -14.86 -5.97
C ALA A 75 -16.84 -13.88 -6.10
N PRO A 76 -17.67 -13.68 -5.07
CA PRO A 76 -18.66 -12.64 -5.10
C PRO A 76 -17.96 -11.30 -5.40
N LEU A 77 -18.54 -10.51 -6.30
CA LEU A 77 -18.04 -9.16 -6.56
C LEU A 77 -17.93 -8.42 -5.23
N PRO A 78 -16.81 -7.77 -4.94
CA PRO A 78 -16.75 -6.90 -3.79
C PRO A 78 -17.91 -5.90 -3.91
N ALA A 79 -18.69 -5.79 -2.85
CA ALA A 79 -19.81 -4.85 -2.80
C ALA A 79 -19.31 -3.46 -3.22
N PRO A 80 -20.12 -2.64 -3.91
CA PRO A 80 -19.77 -1.26 -4.18
C PRO A 80 -19.37 -0.62 -2.86
N MET A 81 -18.27 0.14 -2.88
CA MET A 81 -17.70 0.75 -1.67
C MET A 81 -18.79 1.55 -0.94
N HIS A 82 -19.47 0.90 0.00
CA HIS A 82 -20.22 1.63 1.00
C HIS A 82 -19.18 2.40 1.84
N ALA A 83 -19.52 3.63 2.18
CA ALA A 83 -18.72 4.40 3.12
C ALA A 83 -18.41 3.49 4.32
N SER A 84 -17.12 3.27 4.58
CA SER A 84 -16.69 2.50 5.74
C SER A 84 -17.39 3.07 6.98
N SER A 85 -17.97 2.22 7.82
CA SER A 85 -18.58 2.65 9.08
C SER A 85 -17.53 3.15 10.09
N HIS A 86 -16.24 3.00 9.74
CA HIS A 86 -15.10 3.33 10.59
C HIS A 86 -14.26 4.43 9.96
N PRO A 87 -13.66 5.31 10.76
CA PRO A 87 -12.66 6.24 10.26
C PRO A 87 -11.49 5.43 9.70
N PRO A 88 -10.95 5.83 8.54
CA PRO A 88 -9.80 5.14 7.98
C PRO A 88 -8.58 5.24 8.90
N VAL A 89 -7.71 4.24 8.84
CA VAL A 89 -6.52 4.13 9.69
C VAL A 89 -5.25 4.17 8.84
N VAL A 90 -4.31 5.02 9.25
CA VAL A 90 -2.93 5.00 8.77
C VAL A 90 -2.04 4.42 9.86
N PHE A 91 -1.46 3.26 9.61
CA PHE A 91 -0.52 2.64 10.52
C PHE A 91 0.91 3.04 10.19
N VAL A 92 1.63 3.59 11.18
CA VAL A 92 3.03 4.03 11.07
C VAL A 92 3.91 3.15 11.95
N PRO A 93 4.74 2.27 11.38
CA PRO A 93 5.55 1.33 12.14
C PRO A 93 6.71 2.01 12.85
N GLY A 94 7.33 1.29 13.78
CA GLY A 94 8.53 1.72 14.48
C GLY A 94 9.82 1.55 13.67
N MET A 95 10.96 1.80 14.32
CA MET A 95 12.26 1.49 13.75
C MET A 95 12.36 0.02 13.36
N MET A 96 12.97 -0.26 12.23
CA MET A 96 13.05 -1.61 11.63
C MET A 96 11.66 -2.23 11.32
N GLY A 97 10.62 -1.40 11.25
CA GLY A 97 9.26 -1.86 11.00
C GLY A 97 8.85 -1.84 9.54
N SER A 98 9.63 -1.22 8.66
CA SER A 98 9.45 -1.26 7.21
C SER A 98 10.51 -2.12 6.56
N GLU A 99 10.16 -2.82 5.51
CA GLU A 99 11.10 -3.55 4.67
C GLU A 99 12.00 -2.57 3.89
N LEU A 100 13.28 -2.90 3.77
CA LEU A 100 14.24 -2.14 2.96
C LEU A 100 14.67 -2.97 1.76
N TRP A 101 14.66 -2.35 0.59
CA TRP A 101 14.95 -2.98 -0.68
C TRP A 101 15.96 -2.17 -1.49
N ARG A 102 16.84 -2.86 -2.23
CA ARG A 102 17.69 -2.29 -3.27
C ARG A 102 17.33 -2.96 -4.58
N GLY A 103 16.65 -2.25 -5.48
CA GLY A 103 16.09 -2.85 -6.68
C GLY A 103 15.15 -4.01 -6.35
N SER A 104 15.44 -5.23 -6.78
CA SER A 104 14.67 -6.45 -6.48
C SER A 104 15.16 -7.20 -5.24
N GLU A 105 16.23 -6.77 -4.61
CA GLU A 105 16.82 -7.42 -3.45
C GLU A 105 16.24 -6.86 -2.15
N ARG A 106 15.67 -7.76 -1.32
CA ARG A 106 15.21 -7.41 0.02
C ARG A 106 16.36 -7.47 1.01
N LEU A 107 16.77 -6.32 1.50
CA LEU A 107 17.87 -6.16 2.45
C LEU A 107 17.40 -6.34 3.89
N TRP A 108 16.18 -5.87 4.23
CA TRP A 108 15.58 -6.05 5.53
C TRP A 108 14.10 -6.46 5.40
N PRO A 109 13.61 -7.44 6.15
CA PRO A 109 14.31 -8.31 7.09
C PRO A 109 15.07 -9.46 6.38
N ASN A 110 16.38 -9.39 6.38
CA ASN A 110 17.25 -10.44 5.87
C ASN A 110 18.39 -10.66 6.86
N VAL A 111 18.29 -11.71 7.64
CA VAL A 111 19.25 -12.02 8.72
C VAL A 111 20.66 -12.23 8.18
N LYS A 112 20.80 -12.84 7.01
CA LYS A 112 22.12 -13.03 6.38
C LYS A 112 22.76 -11.68 6.09
N VAL A 113 22.05 -10.78 5.42
CA VAL A 113 22.52 -9.42 5.10
C VAL A 113 22.90 -8.64 6.36
N MET A 114 22.12 -8.78 7.43
CA MET A 114 22.40 -8.14 8.71
C MET A 114 23.79 -8.51 9.28
N PHE A 115 24.23 -9.75 9.08
CA PHE A 115 25.55 -10.21 9.55
C PHE A 115 26.67 -10.01 8.54
N THR A 116 26.38 -10.11 7.24
CA THR A 116 27.42 -10.01 6.20
C THR A 116 27.68 -8.60 5.72
N GLU A 117 26.68 -7.73 5.77
CA GLU A 117 26.74 -6.37 5.24
C GLU A 117 26.08 -5.35 6.19
N PRO A 118 26.50 -5.26 7.48
CA PRO A 118 25.85 -4.38 8.48
C PRO A 118 25.87 -2.91 8.09
N GLU A 119 26.79 -2.49 7.25
CA GLU A 119 26.92 -1.12 6.77
C GLU A 119 25.72 -0.61 5.96
N ILE A 120 24.91 -1.50 5.38
CA ILE A 120 23.69 -1.11 4.64
C ILE A 120 22.65 -0.47 5.55
N PHE A 121 22.68 -0.75 6.85
CA PHE A 121 21.76 -0.17 7.83
C PHE A 121 22.16 1.24 8.26
N ARG A 122 23.33 1.71 7.83
CA ARG A 122 23.74 3.09 7.95
C ARG A 122 23.16 3.90 6.80
N PHE A 123 22.38 4.92 7.12
CA PHE A 123 21.79 5.79 6.08
C PHE A 123 22.90 6.51 5.29
N ARG A 124 22.80 6.44 3.97
CA ARG A 124 23.61 7.24 3.04
C ARG A 124 22.65 7.84 2.00
N PRO A 125 22.76 9.13 1.68
CA PRO A 125 22.02 9.71 0.59
C PRO A 125 22.27 8.92 -0.72
N ASP A 126 21.23 8.71 -1.50
CA ASP A 126 21.31 8.11 -2.83
C ASP A 126 21.92 6.68 -2.89
N ASP A 127 21.78 5.92 -1.81
CA ASP A 127 22.26 4.53 -1.74
C ASP A 127 21.37 3.51 -2.50
N GLY A 128 20.30 4.02 -3.13
CA GLY A 128 19.36 3.21 -3.91
C GLY A 128 18.49 2.29 -3.06
N ILE A 129 18.46 2.53 -1.74
CA ILE A 129 17.63 1.74 -0.82
C ILE A 129 16.31 2.47 -0.55
N GLU A 130 15.22 1.77 -0.70
CA GLU A 130 13.87 2.28 -0.48
C GLU A 130 13.06 1.39 0.47
N ALA A 131 12.12 1.99 1.17
CA ALA A 131 11.17 1.25 1.99
C ALA A 131 9.99 0.76 1.14
N ARG A 132 9.63 -0.53 1.29
CA ARG A 132 8.48 -1.14 0.60
C ARG A 132 7.72 -2.01 1.59
N GLY A 133 6.50 -1.61 1.94
CA GLY A 133 5.67 -2.37 2.87
C GLY A 133 6.19 -2.41 4.31
N ILE A 134 5.38 -2.91 5.20
CA ILE A 134 5.74 -3.11 6.61
C ILE A 134 6.18 -4.56 6.86
N VAL A 135 7.06 -4.71 7.83
CA VAL A 135 7.55 -6.03 8.21
C VAL A 135 6.46 -6.81 8.95
N GLY A 136 5.87 -7.81 8.29
CA GLY A 136 4.89 -8.69 8.90
C GLY A 136 5.51 -9.68 9.87
N GLU A 137 6.56 -10.38 9.43
CA GLU A 137 7.24 -11.44 10.20
C GLU A 137 8.76 -11.35 10.03
N VAL A 138 9.50 -11.57 11.10
CA VAL A 138 10.95 -11.74 11.06
C VAL A 138 11.32 -13.14 11.50
N VAL A 139 11.94 -13.90 10.63
CA VAL A 139 12.47 -15.22 10.95
C VAL A 139 13.94 -15.05 11.36
N LEU A 140 14.21 -15.07 12.66
CA LEU A 140 15.57 -14.92 13.18
C LEU A 140 16.38 -16.20 13.08
N VAL A 141 15.75 -17.36 13.28
CA VAL A 141 16.34 -18.67 13.10
C VAL A 141 15.31 -19.57 12.43
N PRO A 142 15.60 -20.18 11.27
CA PRO A 142 14.67 -21.09 10.60
C PRO A 142 14.15 -22.17 11.57
N ASN A 143 12.84 -22.33 11.65
CA ASN A 143 12.12 -23.29 12.50
C ASN A 143 12.26 -23.12 14.02
N LEU A 144 12.98 -22.11 14.52
CA LEU A 144 13.20 -21.96 15.97
C LEU A 144 12.65 -20.65 16.55
N VAL A 145 12.90 -19.52 15.89
CA VAL A 145 12.45 -18.20 16.38
C VAL A 145 11.82 -17.39 15.25
N LYS A 146 10.52 -17.21 15.36
CA LYS A 146 9.72 -16.33 14.52
C LYS A 146 9.17 -15.21 15.38
N GLN A 147 9.37 -13.97 14.96
CA GLN A 147 8.76 -12.82 15.62
C GLN A 147 7.77 -12.16 14.67
N GLN A 148 6.49 -12.31 14.96
CA GLN A 148 5.43 -11.57 14.28
C GLN A 148 5.44 -10.14 14.81
N ARG A 149 5.55 -9.15 13.92
CA ARG A 149 5.56 -7.75 14.32
C ARG A 149 4.22 -7.08 14.08
N TYR A 150 3.92 -6.73 12.85
CA TYR A 150 2.75 -5.90 12.55
C TYR A 150 1.62 -6.64 11.81
N SER A 151 1.87 -7.84 11.27
CA SER A 151 0.84 -8.63 10.60
C SER A 151 -0.39 -8.83 11.48
N ARG A 152 -0.18 -9.19 12.75
CA ARG A 152 -1.28 -9.41 13.69
C ARG A 152 -2.17 -8.19 13.92
N LEU A 153 -1.61 -6.99 13.92
CA LEU A 153 -2.42 -5.79 14.06
C LEU A 153 -3.30 -5.58 12.83
N GLY A 154 -2.72 -5.68 11.65
CA GLY A 154 -3.46 -5.58 10.40
C GLY A 154 -4.54 -6.65 10.28
N ASP A 155 -4.20 -7.90 10.56
CA ASP A 155 -5.13 -9.03 10.54
C ASP A 155 -6.28 -8.83 11.55
N TYR A 156 -5.97 -8.34 12.75
CA TYR A 156 -7.00 -8.01 13.75
C TYR A 156 -7.93 -6.89 13.26
N LEU A 157 -7.39 -5.83 12.65
CA LEU A 157 -8.21 -4.76 12.11
C LEU A 157 -9.11 -5.27 10.97
N GLU A 158 -8.61 -6.17 10.13
CA GLU A 158 -9.42 -6.77 9.06
C GLU A 158 -10.45 -7.77 9.62
N GLU A 159 -10.03 -8.74 10.41
CA GLU A 159 -10.89 -9.85 10.84
C GLU A 159 -11.90 -9.45 11.92
N ALA A 160 -11.48 -8.63 12.89
CA ALA A 160 -12.31 -8.25 14.02
C ALA A 160 -13.08 -6.95 13.83
N LEU A 161 -12.55 -6.01 13.07
CA LEU A 161 -13.12 -4.68 12.91
C LEU A 161 -13.59 -4.36 11.48
N GLY A 162 -13.37 -5.27 10.53
CA GLY A 162 -13.86 -5.16 9.16
C GLY A 162 -13.15 -4.10 8.31
N TYR A 163 -11.93 -3.71 8.69
CA TYR A 163 -11.08 -2.88 7.84
C TYR A 163 -10.63 -3.65 6.59
N GLU A 164 -10.26 -2.93 5.55
CA GLU A 164 -9.71 -3.50 4.32
C GLU A 164 -8.44 -2.77 3.92
N ARG A 165 -7.31 -3.52 3.83
CA ARG A 165 -6.03 -2.95 3.38
C ARG A 165 -6.18 -2.34 2.00
N GLY A 166 -5.66 -1.12 1.85
CA GLY A 166 -5.74 -0.35 0.61
C GLY A 166 -7.04 0.43 0.42
N ARG A 167 -8.08 0.20 1.22
CA ARG A 167 -9.32 0.96 1.21
C ARG A 167 -9.43 1.92 2.40
N ASP A 168 -9.37 1.39 3.61
CA ASP A 168 -9.54 2.14 4.86
C ASP A 168 -8.48 1.77 5.92
N LEU A 169 -7.61 0.81 5.63
CA LEU A 169 -6.39 0.50 6.37
C LEU A 169 -5.16 0.72 5.47
N PHE A 170 -4.33 1.70 5.85
CA PHE A 170 -3.12 2.06 5.13
C PHE A 170 -1.90 1.83 6.00
N GLU A 171 -0.90 1.16 5.45
CA GLU A 171 0.35 0.84 6.11
C GLU A 171 1.46 1.72 5.52
N PHE A 172 1.92 2.71 6.29
CA PHE A 172 2.93 3.65 5.81
C PHE A 172 4.34 3.12 6.06
N ALA A 173 4.95 2.59 5.00
CA ALA A 173 6.35 2.19 5.02
C ALA A 173 7.26 3.41 4.82
N TYR A 174 8.34 3.51 5.60
CA TYR A 174 9.34 4.57 5.49
C TYR A 174 10.74 4.04 5.78
N ASP A 175 11.75 4.68 5.21
CA ASP A 175 13.14 4.35 5.51
C ASP A 175 13.50 4.85 6.92
N TRP A 176 13.45 3.95 7.87
CA TRP A 176 13.68 4.20 9.29
C TRP A 176 15.14 4.55 9.63
N ARG A 177 16.06 4.51 8.68
CA ARG A 177 17.45 4.92 8.82
C ARG A 177 17.61 6.43 8.70
N GLN A 178 16.69 7.11 8.03
CA GLN A 178 16.77 8.54 7.76
C GLN A 178 16.14 9.40 8.86
N ASP A 179 16.32 10.69 8.73
CA ASP A 179 15.75 11.70 9.65
C ASP A 179 14.21 11.61 9.67
N ASN A 180 13.63 11.53 10.88
CA ASN A 180 12.20 11.46 11.10
C ASN A 180 11.42 12.62 10.48
N ARG A 181 12.04 13.79 10.34
CA ARG A 181 11.44 14.98 9.70
C ARG A 181 11.18 14.72 8.20
N LYS A 182 12.10 14.02 7.53
CA LYS A 182 11.93 13.61 6.14
C LYS A 182 10.83 12.54 6.03
N SER A 183 10.84 11.56 6.91
CA SER A 183 9.79 10.55 6.97
C SER A 183 8.42 11.16 7.24
N ALA A 184 8.34 12.20 8.09
CA ALA A 184 7.10 12.93 8.34
C ALA A 184 6.61 13.73 7.13
N ALA A 185 7.51 14.31 6.33
CA ALA A 185 7.15 14.96 5.07
C ALA A 185 6.57 13.95 4.08
N LEU A 186 7.18 12.77 3.95
CA LEU A 186 6.65 11.69 3.11
C LEU A 186 5.29 11.18 3.62
N LEU A 187 5.09 11.12 4.94
CA LEU A 187 3.78 10.79 5.53
C LEU A 187 2.73 11.84 5.17
N ALA A 188 3.09 13.13 5.22
CA ALA A 188 2.20 14.22 4.83
C ALA A 188 1.75 14.08 3.37
N GLU A 189 2.70 13.87 2.46
CA GLU A 189 2.43 13.66 1.03
C GLU A 189 1.56 12.42 0.79
N ALA A 190 1.83 11.33 1.52
CA ALA A 190 1.08 10.10 1.43
C ALA A 190 -0.37 10.28 1.89
N ILE A 191 -0.61 10.95 3.03
CA ILE A 191 -1.96 11.26 3.53
C ILE A 191 -2.68 12.20 2.56
N GLU A 192 -2.02 13.23 2.04
CA GLU A 192 -2.61 14.17 1.08
C GLU A 192 -3.04 13.46 -0.21
N ARG A 193 -2.17 12.60 -0.74
CA ARG A 193 -2.49 11.77 -1.92
C ARG A 193 -3.67 10.86 -1.65
N TRP A 194 -3.71 10.20 -0.50
CA TRP A 194 -4.83 9.35 -0.13
C TRP A 194 -6.14 10.17 -0.01
N GLN A 195 -6.10 11.33 0.65
CA GLN A 195 -7.26 12.22 0.79
C GLN A 195 -7.78 12.76 -0.54
N SER A 196 -6.94 12.89 -1.57
CA SER A 196 -7.39 13.31 -2.90
C SER A 196 -8.39 12.32 -3.52
N PHE A 197 -8.33 11.04 -3.13
CA PHE A 197 -9.31 10.02 -3.53
C PHE A 197 -10.44 9.83 -2.54
N HIS A 198 -10.33 10.41 -1.33
CA HIS A 198 -11.30 10.30 -0.24
C HIS A 198 -11.62 11.70 0.34
N PRO A 199 -12.29 12.56 -0.45
CA PRO A 199 -12.55 13.94 -0.03
C PRO A 199 -13.31 14.01 1.31
N GLY A 200 -12.77 14.82 2.23
CA GLY A 200 -13.38 15.03 3.55
C GLY A 200 -13.07 13.95 4.59
N ALA A 201 -12.47 12.83 4.21
CA ALA A 201 -12.08 11.80 5.17
C ALA A 201 -10.84 12.23 5.96
N LYS A 202 -10.89 12.04 7.28
CA LYS A 202 -9.77 12.26 8.19
C LYS A 202 -9.32 10.92 8.76
N PRO A 203 -8.14 10.43 8.39
CA PRO A 203 -7.64 9.16 8.91
C PRO A 203 -7.20 9.30 10.36
N TRP A 204 -7.39 8.25 11.13
CA TRP A 204 -6.70 8.08 12.40
C TRP A 204 -5.30 7.57 12.17
N ILE A 205 -4.34 8.06 12.95
CA ILE A 205 -2.97 7.57 12.90
C ILE A 205 -2.73 6.63 14.08
N VAL A 206 -2.41 5.39 13.77
CA VAL A 206 -1.95 4.40 14.73
C VAL A 206 -0.45 4.25 14.53
N ALA A 207 0.34 4.66 15.50
CA ALA A 207 1.80 4.68 15.37
C ALA A 207 2.48 3.89 16.49
N HIS A 208 3.54 3.18 16.15
CA HIS A 208 4.35 2.44 17.12
C HIS A 208 5.76 3.02 17.23
N SER A 209 6.26 3.20 18.48
CA SER A 209 7.66 3.56 18.77
C SER A 209 8.12 4.79 17.95
N ASN A 210 9.19 4.65 17.14
CA ASN A 210 9.71 5.72 16.27
C ASN A 210 8.66 6.29 15.30
N GLY A 211 7.72 5.47 14.85
CA GLY A 211 6.58 5.94 14.05
C GLY A 211 5.74 6.99 14.76
N GLY A 212 5.66 6.94 16.10
CA GLY A 212 5.02 7.97 16.90
C GLY A 212 5.72 9.32 16.81
N LEU A 213 7.05 9.35 16.69
CA LEU A 213 7.82 10.59 16.50
C LEU A 213 7.59 11.16 15.09
N VAL A 214 7.54 10.29 14.08
CA VAL A 214 7.21 10.67 12.69
C VAL A 214 5.81 11.27 12.62
N ALA A 215 4.82 10.57 13.17
CA ALA A 215 3.43 11.03 13.20
C ALA A 215 3.28 12.34 13.97
N ARG A 216 3.92 12.46 15.14
CA ARG A 216 3.88 13.68 15.94
C ARG A 216 4.47 14.87 15.20
N TRP A 217 5.62 14.70 14.52
CA TRP A 217 6.20 15.77 13.71
C TRP A 217 5.26 16.21 12.59
N TYR A 218 4.64 15.27 11.90
CA TYR A 218 3.62 15.56 10.89
C TYR A 218 2.47 16.40 11.47
N ILE A 219 1.89 15.93 12.58
CA ILE A 219 0.72 16.59 13.21
C ILE A 219 1.07 18.00 13.68
N GLU A 220 2.19 18.17 14.38
CA GLU A 220 2.52 19.43 15.05
C GLU A 220 3.22 20.45 14.13
N LYS A 221 3.96 20.00 13.13
CA LYS A 221 4.86 20.86 12.33
C LYS A 221 4.50 20.97 10.86
N LEU A 222 3.74 20.01 10.32
CA LEU A 222 3.43 19.95 8.90
C LEU A 222 1.91 20.09 8.61
N GLY A 223 1.15 20.64 9.54
CA GLY A 223 -0.29 20.90 9.35
C GLY A 223 -1.17 19.66 9.47
N GLY A 224 -0.64 18.54 9.97
CA GLY A 224 -1.40 17.30 10.11
C GLY A 224 -2.59 17.41 11.05
N LYS A 225 -2.56 18.33 12.03
CA LYS A 225 -3.66 18.55 13.00
C LYS A 225 -5.02 18.78 12.33
N GLU A 226 -5.05 19.45 11.20
CA GLU A 226 -6.30 19.73 10.49
C GLU A 226 -6.72 18.59 9.54
N ARG A 227 -5.81 17.64 9.29
CA ARG A 227 -5.97 16.57 8.28
C ARG A 227 -6.27 15.20 8.86
N VAL A 228 -6.08 15.00 10.17
CA VAL A 228 -6.34 13.73 10.86
C VAL A 228 -7.50 13.86 11.84
N GLY A 229 -8.09 12.72 12.19
CA GLY A 229 -9.20 12.60 13.13
C GLY A 229 -8.77 12.47 14.59
#